data_60b2c8dada875c52422cefecf6045a84
#
_entry.id   60b2c8dada875c52422cefecf6045a84
#
_cell.length_a   1.000
_cell.length_b   1.000
_cell.length_c   1.000
_cell.angle_alpha   90.00
_cell.angle_beta   90.00
_cell.angle_gamma   90.00
#
_symmetry.space_group_name_H-M   'P 1'
#
loop_
_entity.id
_entity.type
_entity.pdbx_description
1 polymer ?
#
loop_
_entity_poly.entity_id
_entity_poly.type
_entity_poly.pdbx_seq_one_letter_code
_entity_poly.pdbx_strand_id
1 'polypeptide(L)'
;MMKIMMFVLLSLPFGNNEVADYETYDKELTQVSGETIHNVINTHFQTSFSFAATGDVLIHDHLYEDVETESGYDFISRVDEVAPYLQKQDLVFMNQETPIGGEDLRLSGYPMFNAPLEAADLLEYFDADIVSFANNHTLDRSTEGVERTADILNEKGIEYVGANTSPEDAERKRIMEVDGVEVGFLAYTYGTNGIPVPEGEDHLVNLIDMETILSDMEDLRDEVDMLVVSMHQGVEYEPYPRDEHVAQFEQIAEAGADIVLGHHPHVLQPVDIYEREDGGETVIAYSLANFFSAQQDLDTKLGGIIEFDVNHKQGTGDTTVEGVRFMPTYVHSEEYDNFELIPLADADEYGLEDADGVYQDVSDHMQSYTEELEIVEYLE
;
A
#
# COMPACT_ATOMS: atom_id res chain seq x y z
N MET A 1 -23.35 -26.28 30.96
CA MET A 1 -23.80 -24.89 31.19
C MET A 1 -22.79 -24.23 32.13
N MET A 2 -21.80 -23.60 31.57
CA MET A 2 -20.74 -22.89 32.32
C MET A 2 -21.09 -21.40 32.27
N LYS A 3 -21.40 -20.81 33.42
CA LYS A 3 -21.63 -19.37 33.53
C LYS A 3 -20.25 -18.69 33.53
N ILE A 4 -19.92 -18.03 32.42
CA ILE A 4 -18.79 -17.10 32.37
C ILE A 4 -19.27 -15.81 33.06
N MET A 5 -18.65 -15.50 34.19
CA MET A 5 -18.85 -14.26 34.93
C MET A 5 -17.76 -13.30 34.49
N MET A 6 -18.10 -12.39 33.58
CA MET A 6 -17.19 -11.33 33.15
C MET A 6 -17.28 -10.17 34.13
N PHE A 7 -16.17 -9.85 34.79
CA PHE A 7 -16.05 -8.65 35.63
C PHE A 7 -15.57 -7.48 34.75
N VAL A 8 -16.46 -6.54 34.51
CA VAL A 8 -16.07 -5.24 33.95
C VAL A 8 -15.67 -4.33 35.12
N LEU A 9 -14.38 -4.04 35.25
CA LEU A 9 -13.85 -3.06 36.20
C LEU A 9 -13.93 -1.66 35.60
N LEU A 10 -15.03 -0.94 35.85
CA LEU A 10 -15.10 0.49 35.63
C LEU A 10 -14.32 1.22 36.74
N SER A 11 -13.23 1.89 36.39
CA SER A 11 -12.52 2.81 37.29
C SER A 11 -13.28 4.13 37.39
N LEU A 12 -14.06 4.30 38.48
CA LEU A 12 -14.63 5.58 38.86
C LEU A 12 -13.64 6.36 39.75
N PRO A 13 -13.54 7.69 39.67
CA PRO A 13 -12.67 8.48 40.51
C PRO A 13 -13.18 8.50 41.94
N PHE A 14 -12.32 8.17 42.92
CA PHE A 14 -12.61 8.18 44.34
C PHE A 14 -12.86 9.63 44.84
N GLY A 15 -14.06 9.85 45.36
CA GLY A 15 -14.41 10.98 46.18
C GLY A 15 -15.48 10.56 47.23
N ASN A 16 -15.01 10.46 48.45
CA ASN A 16 -15.76 10.41 49.76
C ASN A 16 -16.93 9.43 49.95
N ASN A 17 -16.64 8.47 50.83
CA ASN A 17 -17.51 7.68 51.71
C ASN A 17 -19.02 8.04 51.78
N GLU A 18 -19.82 7.28 51.06
CA GLU A 18 -21.14 6.83 51.50
C GLU A 18 -21.29 5.36 51.05
N VAL A 19 -21.68 4.51 51.98
CA VAL A 19 -21.97 3.10 51.73
C VAL A 19 -23.27 3.05 50.94
N ALA A 20 -23.15 2.96 49.60
CA ALA A 20 -24.29 2.80 48.73
C ALA A 20 -24.85 1.37 48.86
N ASP A 21 -26.17 1.31 49.08
CA ASP A 21 -26.99 0.13 49.27
C ASP A 21 -26.91 -0.80 48.04
N TYR A 22 -26.37 -1.99 48.19
CA TYR A 22 -26.16 -2.99 47.14
C TYR A 22 -27.42 -3.39 46.38
N GLU A 23 -28.61 -3.20 46.96
CA GLU A 23 -29.89 -3.49 46.31
C GLU A 23 -30.30 -2.50 45.23
N THR A 24 -29.73 -1.28 45.25
CA THR A 24 -30.02 -0.26 44.21
C THR A 24 -29.22 -0.49 42.95
N TYR A 25 -27.99 -1.00 43.07
CA TYR A 25 -27.12 -1.28 41.92
C TYR A 25 -27.60 -2.44 41.04
N ASP A 26 -28.22 -3.46 41.64
CA ASP A 26 -28.74 -4.63 40.90
C ASP A 26 -29.98 -4.31 40.08
N LYS A 27 -30.71 -3.23 40.41
CA LYS A 27 -31.88 -2.78 39.64
C LYS A 27 -31.53 -1.86 38.49
N GLU A 28 -30.46 -1.11 38.56
CA GLU A 28 -29.99 -0.25 37.42
C GLU A 28 -29.31 -1.11 36.36
N LEU A 29 -28.58 -2.17 36.73
CA LEU A 29 -27.94 -3.11 35.80
C LEU A 29 -28.92 -3.98 35.01
N THR A 30 -30.16 -4.16 35.49
CA THR A 30 -31.17 -4.94 34.78
C THR A 30 -32.02 -4.16 33.78
N GLN A 31 -31.82 -2.81 33.64
CA GLN A 31 -32.53 -1.95 32.70
C GLN A 31 -31.67 -1.41 31.56
N VAL A 32 -30.40 -1.86 31.43
CA VAL A 32 -29.62 -1.55 30.23
C VAL A 32 -30.21 -2.33 29.07
N SER A 33 -30.86 -1.62 28.13
CA SER A 33 -31.46 -2.26 26.95
C SER A 33 -30.40 -3.00 26.15
N GLY A 34 -30.81 -4.07 25.45
CA GLY A 34 -29.89 -4.80 24.55
C GLY A 34 -29.19 -3.87 23.55
N GLU A 35 -29.85 -2.80 23.09
CA GLU A 35 -29.26 -1.74 22.25
C GLU A 35 -28.12 -0.99 22.95
N THR A 36 -28.26 -0.66 24.26
CA THR A 36 -27.19 0.05 24.98
C THR A 36 -25.96 -0.82 25.19
N ILE A 37 -26.15 -2.12 25.45
CA ILE A 37 -25.04 -3.10 25.56
C ILE A 37 -24.39 -3.26 24.18
N HIS A 38 -25.16 -3.38 23.13
CA HIS A 38 -24.67 -3.48 21.75
C HIS A 38 -23.85 -2.24 21.34
N ASN A 39 -24.35 -1.05 21.64
CA ASN A 39 -23.64 0.20 21.36
C ASN A 39 -22.36 0.35 22.21
N VAL A 40 -22.37 -0.06 23.48
CA VAL A 40 -21.17 -0.04 24.34
C VAL A 40 -20.14 -1.04 23.86
N ILE A 41 -20.55 -2.23 23.42
CA ILE A 41 -19.65 -3.23 22.83
C ILE A 41 -19.08 -2.68 21.52
N ASN A 42 -19.91 -2.16 20.62
CA ASN A 42 -19.44 -1.64 19.32
C ASN A 42 -18.51 -0.42 19.44
N THR A 43 -18.72 0.45 20.45
CA THR A 43 -17.84 1.64 20.63
C THR A 43 -16.57 1.39 21.47
N HIS A 44 -16.50 0.28 22.23
CA HIS A 44 -15.33 -0.03 23.10
C HIS A 44 -14.46 -1.17 22.55
N PHE A 45 -14.85 -1.81 21.46
CA PHE A 45 -14.14 -2.93 20.84
C PHE A 45 -14.00 -2.74 19.32
N GLN A 46 -13.94 -1.50 18.87
CA GLN A 46 -13.60 -1.15 17.51
C GLN A 46 -12.19 -0.56 17.49
N THR A 47 -11.33 -1.11 16.68
CA THR A 47 -10.03 -0.55 16.35
C THR A 47 -10.13 0.09 14.97
N SER A 48 -9.48 1.22 14.78
CA SER A 48 -9.35 1.85 13.46
C SER A 48 -7.92 2.34 13.26
N PHE A 49 -7.41 2.20 12.06
CA PHE A 49 -6.10 2.71 11.66
C PHE A 49 -6.16 3.23 10.23
N SER A 50 -5.20 4.09 9.87
CA SER A 50 -5.01 4.59 8.52
C SER A 50 -4.03 3.71 7.76
N PHE A 51 -4.38 3.36 6.51
CA PHE A 51 -3.50 2.64 5.60
C PHE A 51 -3.29 3.47 4.34
N ALA A 52 -2.04 3.66 3.91
CA ALA A 52 -1.74 4.33 2.65
C ALA A 52 -0.95 3.44 1.70
N ALA A 53 -1.21 3.61 0.41
CA ALA A 53 -0.45 2.95 -0.64
C ALA A 53 -0.04 3.94 -1.74
N THR A 54 1.11 3.66 -2.38
CA THR A 54 1.65 4.47 -3.46
C THR A 54 1.98 3.63 -4.68
N GLY A 55 2.20 4.29 -5.83
CA GLY A 55 2.64 3.66 -7.07
C GLY A 55 4.12 3.29 -7.11
N ASP A 56 4.68 3.28 -8.32
CA ASP A 56 5.99 2.74 -8.61
C ASP A 56 7.13 3.67 -8.15
N VAL A 57 7.98 3.18 -7.25
CA VAL A 57 9.28 3.79 -6.95
C VAL A 57 10.28 3.25 -7.95
N LEU A 58 10.48 4.01 -9.03
CA LEU A 58 11.27 3.59 -10.20
C LEU A 58 12.50 4.50 -10.37
N ILE A 59 13.59 4.13 -9.72
CA ILE A 59 14.82 4.92 -9.67
C ILE A 59 15.62 4.77 -10.97
N HIS A 60 15.47 5.74 -11.86
CA HIS A 60 16.26 5.87 -13.10
C HIS A 60 17.67 6.42 -12.83
N ASP A 61 18.56 6.28 -13.82
CA ASP A 61 19.91 6.86 -13.79
C ASP A 61 19.90 8.38 -13.58
N HIS A 62 19.04 9.11 -14.26
CA HIS A 62 18.89 10.54 -14.07
C HIS A 62 18.51 10.94 -12.64
N LEU A 63 17.68 10.13 -11.95
CA LEU A 63 17.30 10.40 -10.57
C LEU A 63 18.49 10.30 -9.60
N TYR A 64 19.26 9.20 -9.65
CA TYR A 64 20.39 9.08 -8.74
C TYR A 64 21.58 10.00 -9.15
N GLU A 65 21.73 10.32 -10.45
CA GLU A 65 22.72 11.31 -10.91
C GLU A 65 22.40 12.73 -10.39
N ASP A 66 21.11 13.12 -10.36
CA ASP A 66 20.64 14.43 -9.86
C ASP A 66 20.85 14.59 -8.34
N VAL A 67 20.81 13.50 -7.59
CA VAL A 67 20.93 13.52 -6.12
C VAL A 67 22.32 13.07 -5.64
N GLU A 68 23.30 12.88 -6.55
CA GLU A 68 24.67 12.50 -6.20
C GLU A 68 25.35 13.62 -5.40
N THR A 69 26.03 13.25 -4.31
CA THR A 69 26.76 14.14 -3.42
C THR A 69 28.21 13.66 -3.25
N GLU A 70 29.05 14.42 -2.55
CA GLU A 70 30.42 13.95 -2.22
C GLU A 70 30.43 12.69 -1.33
N SER A 71 29.32 12.33 -0.68
CA SER A 71 29.23 11.25 0.31
C SER A 71 28.19 10.16 0.02
N GLY A 72 27.61 10.12 -1.15
CA GLY A 72 26.54 9.18 -1.55
C GLY A 72 25.38 9.91 -2.24
N TYR A 73 24.17 9.46 -2.07
CA TYR A 73 22.99 9.94 -2.80
C TYR A 73 21.92 10.47 -1.83
N ASP A 74 21.49 11.73 -2.01
CA ASP A 74 20.48 12.39 -1.14
C ASP A 74 19.10 12.44 -1.82
N PHE A 75 18.37 11.35 -1.79
CA PHE A 75 16.99 11.30 -2.28
C PHE A 75 16.01 12.04 -1.38
N ILE A 76 16.30 12.14 -0.08
CA ILE A 76 15.38 12.66 0.93
C ILE A 76 14.99 14.10 0.62
N SER A 77 15.97 14.94 0.24
CA SER A 77 15.73 16.35 -0.09
C SER A 77 14.78 16.58 -1.26
N ARG A 78 14.44 15.52 -2.02
CA ARG A 78 13.59 15.57 -3.20
C ARG A 78 12.12 15.21 -2.93
N VAL A 79 11.79 14.81 -1.71
CA VAL A 79 10.48 14.26 -1.36
C VAL A 79 9.88 14.88 -0.09
N ASP A 80 10.53 15.91 0.47
CA ASP A 80 10.16 16.56 1.73
C ASP A 80 8.71 17.12 1.73
N GLU A 81 8.19 17.52 0.57
CA GLU A 81 6.84 18.06 0.44
C GLU A 81 5.74 16.99 0.54
N VAL A 82 6.05 15.74 0.21
CA VAL A 82 5.08 14.63 0.18
C VAL A 82 5.27 13.65 1.35
N ALA A 83 6.49 13.42 1.80
CA ALA A 83 6.77 12.46 2.87
C ALA A 83 5.92 12.66 4.15
N PRO A 84 5.59 13.88 4.61
CA PRO A 84 4.78 14.08 5.81
C PRO A 84 3.36 13.48 5.74
N TYR A 85 2.83 13.23 4.55
CA TYR A 85 1.51 12.61 4.39
C TYR A 85 1.56 11.10 4.61
N LEU A 86 2.65 10.44 4.22
CA LEU A 86 2.89 9.02 4.51
C LEU A 86 3.32 8.80 5.97
N GLN A 87 4.18 9.66 6.51
CA GLN A 87 4.68 9.58 7.89
C GLN A 87 3.59 9.72 8.98
N LYS A 88 2.37 10.11 8.62
CA LYS A 88 1.22 10.18 9.54
C LYS A 88 0.39 8.91 9.54
N GLN A 89 0.62 8.02 8.59
CA GLN A 89 -0.16 6.80 8.43
C GLN A 89 0.29 5.72 9.40
N ASP A 90 -0.64 4.86 9.82
CA ASP A 90 -0.36 3.73 10.71
C ASP A 90 0.23 2.54 9.96
N LEU A 91 0.01 2.46 8.64
CA LEU A 91 0.53 1.43 7.75
C LEU A 91 0.80 2.00 6.36
N VAL A 92 1.99 1.79 5.81
CA VAL A 92 2.40 2.30 4.49
C VAL A 92 2.88 1.16 3.59
N PHE A 93 2.24 1.01 2.44
CA PHE A 93 2.62 0.09 1.37
C PHE A 93 3.14 0.85 0.16
N MET A 94 4.26 0.38 -0.44
CA MET A 94 4.82 0.97 -1.66
C MET A 94 5.21 -0.12 -2.67
N ASN A 95 5.27 0.21 -3.96
CA ASN A 95 5.85 -0.69 -4.95
C ASN A 95 7.30 -0.29 -5.25
N GLN A 96 8.27 -1.08 -4.77
CA GLN A 96 9.69 -0.89 -5.07
C GLN A 96 10.02 -1.57 -6.39
N GLU A 97 10.03 -0.82 -7.48
CA GLU A 97 10.19 -1.41 -8.82
C GLU A 97 11.67 -1.59 -9.20
N THR A 98 12.54 -0.67 -8.81
CA THR A 98 13.98 -0.77 -9.08
C THR A 98 14.68 -1.65 -8.06
N PRO A 99 15.44 -2.70 -8.45
CA PRO A 99 16.33 -3.42 -7.53
C PRO A 99 17.34 -2.49 -6.84
N ILE A 100 17.55 -2.67 -5.52
CA ILE A 100 18.47 -1.88 -4.71
C ILE A 100 19.74 -2.70 -4.49
N GLY A 101 20.56 -2.85 -5.54
CA GLY A 101 21.76 -3.67 -5.52
C GLY A 101 23.04 -2.92 -5.13
N GLY A 102 22.99 -1.58 -5.12
CA GLY A 102 24.14 -0.74 -4.82
C GLY A 102 25.20 -0.70 -5.93
N GLU A 103 26.27 0.07 -5.70
CA GLU A 103 27.37 0.30 -6.66
C GLU A 103 28.10 -0.98 -7.06
N ASP A 104 28.21 -1.96 -6.15
CA ASP A 104 28.89 -3.23 -6.39
C ASP A 104 28.25 -4.02 -7.54
N LEU A 105 26.92 -3.90 -7.74
CA LEU A 105 26.19 -4.50 -8.86
C LEU A 105 26.11 -3.57 -10.08
N ARG A 106 26.80 -2.44 -10.04
CA ARG A 106 26.80 -1.42 -11.08
C ARG A 106 25.46 -0.72 -11.21
N LEU A 107 25.37 0.53 -10.82
CA LEU A 107 24.22 1.37 -11.02
C LEU A 107 23.86 1.50 -12.50
N SER A 108 22.57 1.51 -12.81
CA SER A 108 22.06 1.71 -14.17
C SER A 108 20.56 2.02 -14.17
N GLY A 109 20.15 2.79 -15.18
CA GLY A 109 18.76 3.01 -15.54
C GLY A 109 18.24 2.00 -16.56
N TYR A 110 17.24 2.43 -17.33
CA TYR A 110 16.59 1.59 -18.36
C TYR A 110 17.62 1.03 -19.37
N PRO A 111 17.47 -0.22 -19.85
CA PRO A 111 16.37 -1.16 -19.61
C PRO A 111 16.58 -2.16 -18.46
N MET A 112 17.70 -2.11 -17.77
CA MET A 112 18.05 -3.02 -16.68
C MET A 112 18.48 -2.21 -15.47
N PHE A 113 17.54 -1.98 -14.56
CA PHE A 113 17.72 -1.09 -13.43
C PHE A 113 18.61 -1.64 -12.32
N ASN A 114 19.25 -0.75 -11.60
CA ASN A 114 19.87 -0.98 -10.31
C ASN A 114 20.12 0.35 -9.61
N ALA A 115 19.54 0.53 -8.44
CA ALA A 115 19.67 1.73 -7.64
C ALA A 115 20.81 1.66 -6.63
N PRO A 116 21.35 2.82 -6.15
CA PRO A 116 22.22 2.88 -4.99
C PRO A 116 21.49 2.43 -3.72
N LEU A 117 22.23 2.03 -2.68
CA LEU A 117 21.63 1.54 -1.43
C LEU A 117 20.82 2.60 -0.71
N GLU A 118 21.11 3.88 -0.93
CA GLU A 118 20.40 5.03 -0.38
C GLU A 118 18.94 5.15 -0.91
N ALA A 119 18.56 4.39 -1.95
CA ALA A 119 17.17 4.24 -2.33
C ALA A 119 16.33 3.59 -1.21
N ALA A 120 16.94 2.78 -0.35
CA ALA A 120 16.28 2.25 0.84
C ALA A 120 16.11 3.30 1.95
N ASP A 121 17.00 4.32 2.02
CA ASP A 121 16.82 5.47 2.92
C ASP A 121 15.58 6.29 2.53
N LEU A 122 15.27 6.36 1.23
CA LEU A 122 14.05 6.98 0.73
C LEU A 122 12.80 6.27 1.22
N LEU A 123 12.77 4.93 1.14
CA LEU A 123 11.64 4.13 1.63
C LEU A 123 11.47 4.27 3.16
N GLU A 124 12.58 4.22 3.91
CA GLU A 124 12.58 4.46 5.37
C GLU A 124 12.07 5.87 5.70
N TYR A 125 12.42 6.88 4.90
CA TYR A 125 11.97 8.25 5.12
C TYR A 125 10.46 8.44 4.85
N PHE A 126 9.88 7.65 3.97
CA PHE A 126 8.43 7.59 3.77
C PHE A 126 7.70 6.80 4.84
N ASP A 127 8.40 6.26 5.85
CA ASP A 127 7.86 5.31 6.84
C ASP A 127 7.21 4.07 6.18
N ALA A 128 7.79 3.58 5.06
CA ALA A 128 7.32 2.36 4.42
C ALA A 128 7.45 1.16 5.35
N ASP A 129 6.34 0.50 5.67
CA ASP A 129 6.30 -0.70 6.49
C ASP A 129 6.55 -1.95 5.66
N ILE A 130 5.97 -1.99 4.45
CA ILE A 130 6.07 -3.11 3.53
C ILE A 130 6.10 -2.63 2.08
N VAL A 131 6.92 -3.29 1.26
CA VAL A 131 6.98 -3.01 -0.18
C VAL A 131 6.65 -4.24 -1.02
N SER A 132 5.93 -4.06 -2.13
CA SER A 132 5.93 -5.03 -3.22
C SER A 132 7.29 -5.00 -3.91
N PHE A 133 7.87 -6.18 -4.10
CA PHE A 133 9.07 -6.35 -4.92
C PHE A 133 8.81 -7.39 -6.04
N ALA A 134 7.53 -7.71 -6.31
CA ALA A 134 7.11 -8.47 -7.48
C ALA A 134 6.80 -7.52 -8.64
N ASN A 135 7.75 -7.32 -9.53
CA ASN A 135 7.61 -6.47 -10.70
C ASN A 135 8.46 -6.99 -11.88
N ASN A 136 8.33 -6.36 -13.04
CA ASN A 136 9.06 -6.76 -14.25
C ASN A 136 10.57 -6.53 -14.18
N HIS A 137 11.07 -5.75 -13.20
CA HIS A 137 12.48 -5.44 -12.96
C HIS A 137 13.12 -6.25 -11.82
N THR A 138 12.36 -7.09 -11.11
CA THR A 138 12.83 -7.92 -9.99
C THR A 138 14.13 -8.66 -10.30
N LEU A 139 14.26 -9.21 -11.53
CA LEU A 139 15.41 -9.99 -11.95
C LEU A 139 16.46 -9.22 -12.76
N ASP A 140 16.42 -7.90 -12.82
CA ASP A 140 17.37 -7.07 -13.59
C ASP A 140 18.84 -7.26 -13.15
N ARG A 141 19.04 -7.70 -11.91
CA ARG A 141 20.35 -8.05 -11.34
C ARG A 141 20.42 -9.50 -10.90
N SER A 142 19.60 -10.37 -11.52
CA SER A 142 19.53 -11.81 -11.23
C SER A 142 19.24 -12.08 -9.74
N THR A 143 19.50 -13.30 -9.28
CA THR A 143 19.36 -13.70 -7.86
C THR A 143 20.09 -12.76 -6.91
N GLU A 144 21.32 -12.31 -7.25
CA GLU A 144 22.11 -11.41 -6.41
C GLU A 144 21.41 -10.06 -6.18
N GLY A 145 20.68 -9.54 -7.18
CA GLY A 145 19.89 -8.31 -7.04
C GLY A 145 18.72 -8.49 -6.07
N VAL A 146 18.03 -9.62 -6.15
CA VAL A 146 16.94 -9.96 -5.20
C VAL A 146 17.47 -10.08 -3.78
N GLU A 147 18.55 -10.85 -3.59
CA GLU A 147 19.17 -11.03 -2.27
C GLU A 147 19.62 -9.71 -1.65
N ARG A 148 20.30 -8.84 -2.42
CA ARG A 148 20.76 -7.53 -1.93
C ARG A 148 19.63 -6.57 -1.61
N THR A 149 18.60 -6.53 -2.44
CA THR A 149 17.41 -5.72 -2.16
C THR A 149 16.74 -6.18 -0.88
N ALA A 150 16.55 -7.49 -0.71
CA ALA A 150 15.97 -8.05 0.50
C ALA A 150 16.83 -7.77 1.73
N ASP A 151 18.16 -7.90 1.62
CA ASP A 151 19.10 -7.62 2.71
C ASP A 151 19.00 -6.16 3.19
N ILE A 152 19.03 -5.17 2.26
CA ILE A 152 18.95 -3.76 2.65
C ILE A 152 17.56 -3.39 3.21
N LEU A 153 16.46 -3.95 2.67
CA LEU A 153 15.13 -3.76 3.23
C LEU A 153 15.03 -4.30 4.66
N ASN A 154 15.56 -5.51 4.89
CA ASN A 154 15.64 -6.10 6.24
C ASN A 154 16.49 -5.25 7.20
N GLU A 155 17.63 -4.67 6.74
CA GLU A 155 18.46 -3.77 7.55
C GLU A 155 17.71 -2.50 7.95
N LYS A 156 16.80 -2.02 7.09
CA LYS A 156 15.93 -0.88 7.35
C LYS A 156 14.68 -1.22 8.17
N GLY A 157 14.40 -2.50 8.38
CA GLY A 157 13.18 -2.96 9.04
C GLY A 157 11.93 -2.88 8.18
N ILE A 158 12.09 -2.78 6.86
CA ILE A 158 11.01 -2.74 5.88
C ILE A 158 10.73 -4.18 5.42
N GLU A 159 9.48 -4.62 5.53
CA GLU A 159 9.06 -5.92 5.02
C GLU A 159 8.93 -5.88 3.49
N TYR A 160 9.07 -7.03 2.83
CA TYR A 160 8.86 -7.13 1.39
C TYR A 160 8.03 -8.35 1.02
N VAL A 161 7.30 -8.26 -0.09
CA VAL A 161 6.41 -9.30 -0.58
C VAL A 161 6.54 -9.49 -2.09
N GLY A 162 6.38 -10.73 -2.56
CA GLY A 162 6.33 -11.06 -3.99
C GLY A 162 7.67 -11.41 -4.64
N ALA A 163 8.80 -11.08 -4.01
CA ALA A 163 10.10 -11.67 -4.30
C ALA A 163 10.63 -12.37 -3.05
N ASN A 164 11.48 -13.39 -3.22
CA ASN A 164 11.91 -14.24 -2.10
C ASN A 164 13.37 -14.66 -2.28
N THR A 165 14.11 -14.78 -1.18
CA THR A 165 15.54 -15.15 -1.19
C THR A 165 15.77 -16.65 -1.06
N SER A 166 14.76 -17.40 -0.68
CA SER A 166 14.81 -18.87 -0.54
C SER A 166 13.42 -19.49 -0.63
N PRO A 167 13.31 -20.82 -0.84
CA PRO A 167 12.02 -21.51 -0.76
C PRO A 167 11.31 -21.31 0.60
N GLU A 168 12.06 -21.31 1.71
CA GLU A 168 11.52 -21.07 3.03
C GLU A 168 11.00 -19.64 3.19
N ASP A 169 11.64 -18.66 2.55
CA ASP A 169 11.17 -17.28 2.52
C ASP A 169 9.89 -17.15 1.69
N ALA A 170 9.75 -17.89 0.59
CA ALA A 170 8.53 -17.92 -0.22
C ALA A 170 7.33 -18.53 0.53
N GLU A 171 7.58 -19.47 1.45
CA GLU A 171 6.53 -20.05 2.31
C GLU A 171 6.14 -19.13 3.49
N ARG A 172 6.90 -18.07 3.74
CA ARG A 172 6.64 -17.14 4.84
C ARG A 172 5.45 -16.24 4.51
N LYS A 173 4.39 -16.31 5.31
CA LYS A 173 3.25 -15.41 5.21
C LYS A 173 3.66 -14.00 5.61
N ARG A 174 3.34 -13.02 4.78
CA ARG A 174 3.57 -11.59 5.05
C ARG A 174 2.35 -11.05 5.76
N ILE A 175 2.40 -11.04 7.08
CA ILE A 175 1.33 -10.55 7.95
C ILE A 175 1.91 -9.44 8.83
N MET A 176 1.26 -8.28 8.82
CA MET A 176 1.59 -7.14 9.67
C MET A 176 0.49 -6.94 10.70
N GLU A 177 0.85 -6.76 11.98
CA GLU A 177 -0.10 -6.44 13.04
C GLU A 177 -0.14 -4.92 13.25
N VAL A 178 -1.32 -4.31 13.05
CA VAL A 178 -1.57 -2.89 13.30
C VAL A 178 -2.71 -2.78 14.31
N ASP A 179 -2.43 -2.28 15.51
CA ASP A 179 -3.41 -2.12 16.60
C ASP A 179 -4.25 -3.37 16.89
N GLY A 180 -3.64 -4.56 16.72
CA GLY A 180 -4.27 -5.85 16.97
C GLY A 180 -5.13 -6.36 15.80
N VAL A 181 -4.96 -5.79 14.61
CA VAL A 181 -5.54 -6.24 13.33
C VAL A 181 -4.44 -6.90 12.50
N GLU A 182 -4.66 -8.13 12.07
CA GLU A 182 -3.73 -8.88 11.22
C GLU A 182 -3.99 -8.55 9.75
N VAL A 183 -3.05 -7.83 9.10
CA VAL A 183 -3.11 -7.46 7.68
C VAL A 183 -2.19 -8.36 6.88
N GLY A 184 -2.75 -9.15 5.97
CA GLY A 184 -2.00 -10.03 5.07
C GLY A 184 -1.70 -9.39 3.73
N PHE A 185 -0.51 -9.68 3.18
CA PHE A 185 -0.07 -9.13 1.91
C PHE A 185 0.37 -10.24 0.95
N LEU A 186 -0.10 -10.14 -0.30
CA LEU A 186 0.35 -10.93 -1.43
C LEU A 186 0.74 -10.00 -2.59
N ALA A 187 1.75 -10.37 -3.37
CA ALA A 187 2.16 -9.59 -4.54
C ALA A 187 2.63 -10.47 -5.68
N TYR A 188 2.27 -10.09 -6.91
CA TYR A 188 2.54 -10.86 -8.12
C TYR A 188 2.85 -9.96 -9.31
N THR A 189 3.68 -10.44 -10.25
CA THR A 189 4.01 -9.74 -11.50
C THR A 189 3.70 -10.57 -12.73
N TYR A 190 3.38 -9.88 -13.84
CA TYR A 190 3.13 -10.54 -15.13
C TYR A 190 4.37 -11.20 -15.74
N GLY A 191 5.56 -10.84 -15.29
CA GLY A 191 6.80 -11.33 -15.84
C GLY A 191 8.02 -10.53 -15.38
N THR A 192 9.17 -10.83 -15.98
CA THR A 192 10.48 -10.29 -15.63
C THR A 192 11.23 -9.76 -16.88
N ASN A 193 10.54 -9.02 -17.73
CA ASN A 193 11.09 -8.41 -18.97
C ASN A 193 11.83 -9.41 -19.88
N GLY A 194 11.38 -10.69 -19.87
CA GLY A 194 11.99 -11.75 -20.66
C GLY A 194 13.27 -12.35 -20.07
N ILE A 195 13.68 -11.91 -18.88
CA ILE A 195 14.73 -12.56 -18.10
C ILE A 195 14.10 -13.81 -17.45
N PRO A 196 14.52 -15.03 -17.80
CA PRO A 196 13.90 -16.21 -17.22
C PRO A 196 14.28 -16.34 -15.74
N VAL A 197 13.33 -16.80 -14.91
CA VAL A 197 13.64 -17.27 -13.56
C VAL A 197 14.66 -18.41 -13.67
N PRO A 198 15.76 -18.40 -12.92
CA PRO A 198 16.79 -19.44 -13.00
C PRO A 198 16.21 -20.83 -12.65
N GLU A 199 16.72 -21.88 -13.32
CA GLU A 199 16.27 -23.25 -13.10
C GLU A 199 16.48 -23.70 -11.65
N GLY A 200 15.38 -24.08 -10.98
CA GLY A 200 15.38 -24.50 -9.57
C GLY A 200 15.26 -23.35 -8.56
N GLU A 201 15.07 -22.13 -9.03
CA GLU A 201 14.88 -20.94 -8.20
C GLU A 201 13.48 -20.33 -8.42
N ASP A 202 12.47 -21.17 -8.66
CA ASP A 202 11.08 -20.74 -8.96
C ASP A 202 10.48 -19.86 -7.84
N HIS A 203 11.06 -19.85 -6.66
CA HIS A 203 10.68 -19.03 -5.52
C HIS A 203 11.06 -17.55 -5.65
N LEU A 204 12.03 -17.19 -6.52
CA LEU A 204 12.61 -15.83 -6.55
C LEU A 204 11.61 -14.73 -6.80
N VAL A 205 10.56 -14.98 -7.59
CA VAL A 205 9.54 -13.98 -7.91
C VAL A 205 8.19 -14.64 -8.14
N ASN A 206 7.16 -14.09 -7.53
CA ASN A 206 5.79 -14.56 -7.69
C ASN A 206 5.25 -14.07 -9.05
N LEU A 207 5.10 -14.99 -9.99
CA LEU A 207 4.49 -14.71 -11.29
C LEU A 207 2.96 -14.83 -11.20
N ILE A 208 2.25 -14.02 -11.98
CA ILE A 208 0.79 -14.09 -12.10
C ILE A 208 0.39 -15.42 -12.72
N ASP A 209 -0.20 -16.27 -11.91
CA ASP A 209 -0.95 -17.46 -12.25
C ASP A 209 -2.20 -17.49 -11.37
N MET A 210 -3.37 -17.32 -11.96
CA MET A 210 -4.61 -17.13 -11.19
C MET A 210 -4.96 -18.32 -10.30
N GLU A 211 -4.60 -19.56 -10.68
CA GLU A 211 -4.82 -20.73 -9.84
C GLU A 211 -3.95 -20.66 -8.57
N THR A 212 -2.69 -20.28 -8.73
CA THR A 212 -1.76 -20.07 -7.61
C THR A 212 -2.21 -18.92 -6.71
N ILE A 213 -2.56 -17.75 -7.30
CA ILE A 213 -3.03 -16.59 -6.54
C ILE A 213 -4.23 -16.93 -5.65
N LEU A 214 -5.25 -17.57 -6.23
CA LEU A 214 -6.46 -17.93 -5.50
C LEU A 214 -6.19 -18.97 -4.40
N SER A 215 -5.24 -19.88 -4.61
CA SER A 215 -4.79 -20.84 -3.59
C SER A 215 -4.05 -20.14 -2.45
N ASP A 216 -3.13 -19.20 -2.75
CA ASP A 216 -2.39 -18.45 -1.75
C ASP A 216 -3.34 -17.55 -0.92
N MET A 217 -4.35 -16.98 -1.56
CA MET A 217 -5.40 -16.20 -0.88
C MET A 217 -6.22 -17.09 0.07
N GLU A 218 -6.65 -18.28 -0.37
CA GLU A 218 -7.37 -19.25 0.48
C GLU A 218 -6.54 -19.64 1.70
N ASP A 219 -5.23 -19.90 1.51
CA ASP A 219 -4.32 -20.30 2.58
C ASP A 219 -4.03 -19.15 3.58
N LEU A 220 -4.12 -17.89 3.15
CA LEU A 220 -3.83 -16.71 3.99
C LEU A 220 -5.09 -16.15 4.65
N ARG A 221 -6.26 -16.18 3.98
CA ARG A 221 -7.50 -15.51 4.40
C ARG A 221 -7.95 -15.87 5.82
N ASP A 222 -7.83 -17.15 6.20
CA ASP A 222 -8.25 -17.63 7.52
C ASP A 222 -7.33 -17.16 8.69
N GLU A 223 -6.15 -16.60 8.37
CA GLU A 223 -5.15 -16.16 9.35
C GLU A 223 -5.10 -14.64 9.52
N VAL A 224 -5.85 -13.89 8.71
CA VAL A 224 -5.80 -12.41 8.70
C VAL A 224 -7.19 -11.80 8.80
N ASP A 225 -7.23 -10.59 9.33
CA ASP A 225 -8.45 -9.77 9.41
C ASP A 225 -8.69 -8.98 8.12
N MET A 226 -7.61 -8.61 7.43
CA MET A 226 -7.61 -7.87 6.16
C MET A 226 -6.61 -8.48 5.18
N LEU A 227 -6.96 -8.54 3.89
CA LEU A 227 -6.11 -9.07 2.82
C LEU A 227 -5.90 -8.04 1.72
N VAL A 228 -4.63 -7.70 1.48
CA VAL A 228 -4.17 -6.81 0.41
C VAL A 228 -3.44 -7.62 -0.66
N VAL A 229 -3.81 -7.44 -1.91
CA VAL A 229 -3.17 -8.10 -3.05
C VAL A 229 -2.60 -7.05 -4.02
N SER A 230 -1.30 -7.10 -4.26
CA SER A 230 -0.63 -6.22 -5.22
C SER A 230 -0.42 -6.94 -6.55
N MET A 231 -0.81 -6.29 -7.63
CA MET A 231 -0.75 -6.83 -8.99
C MET A 231 0.06 -5.91 -9.91
N HIS A 232 1.29 -6.32 -10.22
CA HIS A 232 2.13 -5.59 -11.16
C HIS A 232 1.90 -6.08 -12.59
N GLN A 233 0.90 -5.50 -13.25
CA GLN A 233 0.48 -5.88 -14.60
C GLN A 233 -0.26 -4.76 -15.32
N GLY A 234 -0.42 -4.91 -16.61
CA GLY A 234 -1.16 -3.98 -17.44
C GLY A 234 -0.46 -3.75 -18.78
N VAL A 235 -0.73 -2.62 -19.39
CA VAL A 235 -0.04 -2.17 -20.59
C VAL A 235 0.51 -0.78 -20.31
N GLU A 236 1.82 -0.63 -20.47
CA GLU A 236 2.48 0.65 -20.22
C GLU A 236 1.79 1.78 -21.00
N TYR A 237 1.54 2.88 -20.30
CA TYR A 237 0.99 4.13 -20.82
C TYR A 237 -0.46 4.07 -21.31
N GLU A 238 -1.20 2.98 -21.04
CA GLU A 238 -2.64 2.93 -21.28
C GLU A 238 -3.40 3.44 -20.04
N PRO A 239 -4.22 4.52 -20.19
CA PRO A 239 -4.87 5.14 -19.02
C PRO A 239 -6.07 4.36 -18.49
N TYR A 240 -6.48 3.28 -19.13
CA TYR A 240 -7.55 2.39 -18.68
C TYR A 240 -7.10 0.93 -18.72
N PRO A 241 -7.48 0.11 -17.72
CA PRO A 241 -7.18 -1.30 -17.75
C PRO A 241 -7.93 -1.99 -18.89
N ARG A 242 -7.32 -3.02 -19.50
CA ARG A 242 -8.00 -3.85 -20.49
C ARG A 242 -8.97 -4.80 -19.81
N ASP A 243 -10.02 -5.23 -20.53
CA ASP A 243 -11.03 -6.15 -20.02
C ASP A 243 -10.44 -7.41 -19.37
N GLU A 244 -9.32 -7.94 -19.91
CA GLU A 244 -8.63 -9.10 -19.36
C GLU A 244 -8.01 -8.83 -17.97
N HIS A 245 -7.47 -7.63 -17.75
CA HIS A 245 -6.91 -7.21 -16.46
C HIS A 245 -8.05 -6.93 -15.46
N VAL A 246 -9.09 -6.22 -15.89
CA VAL A 246 -10.30 -6.00 -15.05
C VAL A 246 -10.83 -7.33 -14.53
N ALA A 247 -11.00 -8.33 -15.41
CA ALA A 247 -11.50 -9.64 -15.02
C ALA A 247 -10.60 -10.38 -14.01
N GLN A 248 -9.27 -10.17 -14.05
CA GLN A 248 -8.34 -10.74 -13.06
C GLN A 248 -8.46 -10.05 -11.71
N PHE A 249 -8.54 -8.71 -11.69
CA PHE A 249 -8.74 -7.95 -10.46
C PHE A 249 -10.08 -8.29 -9.79
N GLU A 250 -11.17 -8.40 -10.59
CA GLU A 250 -12.48 -8.83 -10.08
C GLU A 250 -12.46 -10.26 -9.52
N GLN A 251 -11.71 -11.19 -10.12
CA GLN A 251 -11.56 -12.54 -9.58
C GLN A 251 -10.84 -12.55 -8.22
N ILE A 252 -9.84 -11.70 -8.05
CA ILE A 252 -9.14 -11.51 -6.76
C ILE A 252 -10.07 -10.88 -5.73
N ALA A 253 -10.86 -9.89 -6.11
CA ALA A 253 -11.87 -9.29 -5.26
C ALA A 253 -12.90 -10.33 -4.80
N GLU A 254 -13.50 -11.11 -5.73
CA GLU A 254 -14.44 -12.18 -5.40
C GLU A 254 -13.86 -13.29 -4.52
N ALA A 255 -12.54 -13.51 -4.57
CA ALA A 255 -11.86 -14.44 -3.69
C ALA A 255 -11.63 -13.89 -2.27
N GLY A 256 -12.05 -12.64 -1.99
CA GLY A 256 -12.08 -12.06 -0.65
C GLY A 256 -10.90 -11.16 -0.32
N ALA A 257 -10.21 -10.57 -1.31
CA ALA A 257 -9.32 -9.45 -1.05
C ALA A 257 -10.15 -8.24 -0.59
N ASP A 258 -9.64 -7.50 0.38
CA ASP A 258 -10.25 -6.25 0.84
C ASP A 258 -9.74 -5.06 0.01
N ILE A 259 -8.48 -5.12 -0.43
CA ILE A 259 -7.85 -4.12 -1.30
C ILE A 259 -7.03 -4.83 -2.39
N VAL A 260 -7.13 -4.36 -3.63
CA VAL A 260 -6.27 -4.78 -4.75
C VAL A 260 -5.55 -3.57 -5.32
N LEU A 261 -4.22 -3.60 -5.31
CA LEU A 261 -3.35 -2.49 -5.74
C LEU A 261 -2.66 -2.84 -7.06
N GLY A 262 -2.91 -2.05 -8.08
CA GLY A 262 -2.32 -2.21 -9.41
C GLY A 262 -1.10 -1.31 -9.63
N HIS A 263 -0.12 -1.86 -10.37
CA HIS A 263 1.15 -1.24 -10.71
C HIS A 263 1.57 -1.61 -12.14
N HIS A 264 2.61 -0.98 -12.70
CA HIS A 264 3.20 -1.24 -14.02
C HIS A 264 2.77 -0.31 -15.16
N PRO A 265 1.51 0.15 -15.31
CA PRO A 265 1.18 1.04 -16.45
C PRO A 265 1.94 2.36 -16.47
N HIS A 266 2.56 2.77 -15.36
CA HIS A 266 3.27 4.05 -15.16
C HIS A 266 2.42 5.29 -15.37
N VAL A 267 1.12 5.11 -15.56
CA VAL A 267 0.09 6.15 -15.63
C VAL A 267 -1.07 5.77 -14.72
N LEU A 268 -1.75 6.76 -14.17
CA LEU A 268 -2.92 6.54 -13.33
C LEU A 268 -4.01 5.80 -14.11
N GLN A 269 -4.61 4.81 -13.47
CA GLN A 269 -5.84 4.16 -13.93
C GLN A 269 -6.90 4.27 -12.83
N PRO A 270 -8.21 4.23 -13.18
CA PRO A 270 -9.29 4.46 -12.23
C PRO A 270 -9.21 3.60 -10.95
N VAL A 271 -9.85 4.10 -9.91
CA VAL A 271 -10.21 3.31 -8.73
C VAL A 271 -11.64 2.83 -8.88
N ASP A 272 -11.93 1.62 -8.40
CA ASP A 272 -13.28 1.05 -8.34
C ASP A 272 -13.55 0.54 -6.92
N ILE A 273 -14.82 0.56 -6.52
CA ILE A 273 -15.30 -0.10 -5.31
C ILE A 273 -16.23 -1.24 -5.77
N TYR A 274 -15.65 -2.42 -5.78
CA TYR A 274 -16.28 -3.62 -6.31
C TYR A 274 -17.16 -4.30 -5.26
N GLU A 275 -18.47 -4.42 -5.53
CA GLU A 275 -19.41 -5.17 -4.71
C GLU A 275 -19.28 -6.67 -4.98
N ARG A 276 -18.83 -7.45 -3.99
CA ARG A 276 -18.68 -8.93 -4.10
C ARG A 276 -20.03 -9.65 -3.97
N GLU A 277 -20.12 -10.86 -4.51
CA GLU A 277 -21.32 -11.70 -4.40
C GLU A 277 -21.69 -12.06 -2.94
N ASP A 278 -20.73 -12.04 -2.01
CA ASP A 278 -20.94 -12.27 -0.57
C ASP A 278 -21.51 -11.05 0.17
N GLY A 279 -21.60 -9.90 -0.50
CA GLY A 279 -22.07 -8.62 0.01
C GLY A 279 -20.98 -7.79 0.70
N GLY A 280 -19.71 -8.18 0.63
CA GLY A 280 -18.57 -7.36 0.99
C GLY A 280 -18.15 -6.44 -0.15
N GLU A 281 -17.26 -5.52 0.13
CA GLU A 281 -16.68 -4.59 -0.85
C GLU A 281 -15.17 -4.80 -0.94
N THR A 282 -14.61 -4.55 -2.12
CA THR A 282 -13.17 -4.53 -2.37
C THR A 282 -12.81 -3.22 -3.06
N VAL A 283 -11.83 -2.50 -2.52
CA VAL A 283 -11.27 -1.35 -3.24
C VAL A 283 -10.23 -1.84 -4.24
N ILE A 284 -10.41 -1.49 -5.51
CA ILE A 284 -9.50 -1.82 -6.60
C ILE A 284 -8.90 -0.54 -7.16
N ALA A 285 -7.59 -0.34 -6.97
CA ALA A 285 -6.83 0.68 -7.70
C ALA A 285 -6.15 0.00 -8.89
N TYR A 286 -6.61 0.23 -10.11
CA TYR A 286 -6.06 -0.47 -11.29
C TYR A 286 -4.62 -0.07 -11.61
N SER A 287 -4.23 1.19 -11.36
CA SER A 287 -2.83 1.62 -11.37
C SER A 287 -2.65 2.92 -10.56
N LEU A 288 -1.68 2.91 -9.66
CA LEU A 288 -1.27 4.10 -8.91
C LEU A 288 -0.15 4.89 -9.62
N ALA A 289 0.20 4.51 -10.87
CA ALA A 289 1.23 5.14 -11.70
C ALA A 289 2.64 5.13 -11.08
N ASN A 290 3.49 6.05 -11.53
CA ASN A 290 4.76 6.31 -10.88
C ASN A 290 4.55 7.17 -9.63
N PHE A 291 5.15 6.76 -8.52
CA PHE A 291 5.23 7.64 -7.35
C PHE A 291 6.47 8.52 -7.41
N PHE A 292 7.64 7.94 -7.71
CA PHE A 292 8.87 8.71 -7.91
C PHE A 292 9.71 8.09 -9.03
N SER A 293 9.81 8.78 -10.17
CA SER A 293 10.51 8.32 -11.36
C SER A 293 11.08 9.47 -12.19
N ALA A 294 11.98 9.18 -13.15
CA ALA A 294 12.49 10.18 -14.07
C ALA A 294 11.81 10.17 -15.44
N GLN A 295 10.67 9.54 -15.60
CA GLN A 295 9.90 9.60 -16.85
C GLN A 295 9.41 11.03 -17.10
N GLN A 296 9.31 11.46 -18.39
CA GLN A 296 9.16 12.88 -18.73
C GLN A 296 7.81 13.26 -19.32
N ASP A 297 7.03 12.32 -19.83
CA ASP A 297 5.69 12.60 -20.32
C ASP A 297 4.78 13.00 -19.16
N LEU A 298 3.86 13.96 -19.34
CA LEU A 298 3.02 14.47 -18.25
C LEU A 298 2.31 13.34 -17.50
N ASP A 299 1.67 12.43 -18.24
CA ASP A 299 0.89 11.33 -17.63
C ASP A 299 1.76 10.41 -16.76
N THR A 300 3.06 10.28 -17.06
CA THR A 300 4.01 9.46 -16.28
C THR A 300 4.67 10.21 -15.12
N LYS A 301 4.47 11.54 -15.03
CA LYS A 301 4.85 12.39 -13.91
C LYS A 301 3.74 12.51 -12.86
N LEU A 302 2.53 12.08 -13.20
CA LEU A 302 1.36 12.08 -12.33
C LEU A 302 1.24 10.75 -11.61
N GLY A 303 1.15 10.81 -10.31
CA GLY A 303 0.93 9.66 -9.42
C GLY A 303 0.06 10.05 -8.24
N GLY A 304 0.17 9.34 -7.13
CA GLY A 304 -0.56 9.74 -5.93
C GLY A 304 -0.40 8.79 -4.76
N ILE A 305 -0.99 9.21 -3.66
CA ILE A 305 -1.18 8.42 -2.44
C ILE A 305 -2.66 8.09 -2.35
N ILE A 306 -3.00 6.81 -2.27
CA ILE A 306 -4.33 6.37 -1.89
C ILE A 306 -4.34 6.02 -0.40
N GLU A 307 -5.31 6.55 0.33
CA GLU A 307 -5.46 6.37 1.78
C GLU A 307 -6.81 5.73 2.08
N PHE A 308 -6.83 4.87 3.09
CA PHE A 308 -8.00 4.12 3.54
C PHE A 308 -8.16 4.25 5.06
N ASP A 309 -9.40 4.40 5.53
CA ASP A 309 -9.76 4.20 6.92
C ASP A 309 -10.14 2.72 7.12
N VAL A 310 -9.33 1.98 7.85
CA VAL A 310 -9.62 0.58 8.19
C VAL A 310 -10.30 0.50 9.53
N ASN A 311 -11.46 -0.11 9.58
CA ASN A 311 -12.24 -0.31 10.81
C ASN A 311 -12.41 -1.79 11.11
N HIS A 312 -11.95 -2.24 12.28
CA HIS A 312 -12.07 -3.63 12.72
C HIS A 312 -12.92 -3.75 13.98
N LYS A 313 -13.92 -4.63 13.98
CA LYS A 313 -14.79 -4.94 15.11
C LYS A 313 -14.33 -6.19 15.81
N GLN A 314 -13.54 -6.06 16.87
CA GLN A 314 -12.98 -7.19 17.63
C GLN A 314 -14.02 -8.23 18.10
N GLY A 315 -15.29 -7.84 18.26
CA GLY A 315 -16.34 -8.73 18.75
C GLY A 315 -16.92 -9.68 17.70
N THR A 316 -16.90 -9.29 16.44
CA THR A 316 -17.40 -10.07 15.28
C THR A 316 -16.27 -10.51 14.35
N GLY A 317 -15.11 -9.84 14.40
CA GLY A 317 -14.02 -10.02 13.46
C GLY A 317 -14.27 -9.35 12.11
N ASP A 318 -15.34 -8.51 12.02
CA ASP A 318 -15.63 -7.80 10.76
C ASP A 318 -14.62 -6.67 10.54
N THR A 319 -13.95 -6.66 9.42
CA THR A 319 -13.09 -5.56 8.94
C THR A 319 -13.77 -4.87 7.77
N THR A 320 -13.77 -3.54 7.76
CA THR A 320 -14.28 -2.71 6.66
C THR A 320 -13.23 -1.69 6.25
N VAL A 321 -13.13 -1.44 4.95
CA VAL A 321 -12.32 -0.37 4.36
C VAL A 321 -13.27 0.75 3.95
N GLU A 322 -13.07 1.92 4.50
CA GLU A 322 -13.95 3.09 4.32
C GLU A 322 -13.09 4.33 4.01
N GLY A 323 -13.73 5.47 3.72
CA GLY A 323 -13.04 6.76 3.63
C GLY A 323 -11.90 6.76 2.61
N VAL A 324 -12.10 6.15 1.44
CA VAL A 324 -11.07 6.04 0.41
C VAL A 324 -10.77 7.42 -0.17
N ARG A 325 -9.54 7.91 0.07
CA ARG A 325 -9.07 9.22 -0.37
C ARG A 325 -7.86 9.07 -1.30
N PHE A 326 -7.78 9.91 -2.29
CA PHE A 326 -6.63 9.96 -3.20
C PHE A 326 -6.07 11.37 -3.27
N MET A 327 -4.80 11.53 -2.93
CA MET A 327 -4.04 12.76 -3.09
C MET A 327 -3.14 12.63 -4.31
N PRO A 328 -3.45 13.34 -5.42
CA PRO A 328 -2.58 13.35 -6.58
C PRO A 328 -1.22 13.97 -6.28
N THR A 329 -0.16 13.38 -6.83
CA THR A 329 1.21 13.89 -6.76
C THR A 329 1.77 14.17 -8.15
N TYR A 330 2.80 14.99 -8.21
CA TYR A 330 3.50 15.33 -9.44
C TYR A 330 5.01 15.27 -9.22
N VAL A 331 5.71 14.61 -10.14
CA VAL A 331 7.17 14.65 -10.17
C VAL A 331 7.61 15.82 -11.03
N HIS A 332 7.96 16.93 -10.41
CA HIS A 332 8.58 18.06 -11.09
C HIS A 332 9.97 17.68 -11.57
N SER A 333 10.41 18.21 -12.71
CA SER A 333 11.81 18.17 -13.17
C SER A 333 12.06 19.21 -14.24
N GLU A 334 13.27 19.76 -14.28
CA GLU A 334 13.76 20.61 -15.36
C GLU A 334 14.48 19.73 -16.39
N GLU A 335 13.75 19.22 -17.39
CA GLU A 335 14.21 18.17 -18.31
C GLU A 335 14.52 16.88 -17.50
N TYR A 336 15.79 16.55 -17.28
CA TYR A 336 16.26 15.39 -16.51
C TYR A 336 17.08 15.79 -15.27
N ASP A 337 16.74 16.93 -14.67
CA ASP A 337 17.46 17.52 -13.54
C ASP A 337 16.47 18.12 -12.55
N ASN A 338 16.88 18.34 -11.30
CA ASN A 338 16.04 18.95 -10.24
C ASN A 338 14.70 18.23 -10.05
N PHE A 339 14.75 16.90 -9.86
CA PHE A 339 13.55 16.13 -9.58
C PHE A 339 13.01 16.43 -8.18
N GLU A 340 11.74 16.75 -8.08
CA GLU A 340 11.04 16.96 -6.82
C GLU A 340 9.66 16.30 -6.87
N LEU A 341 9.33 15.53 -5.83
CA LEU A 341 7.99 14.94 -5.65
C LEU A 341 7.16 15.92 -4.81
N ILE A 342 6.07 16.38 -5.39
CA ILE A 342 5.21 17.40 -4.78
C ILE A 342 3.72 17.00 -4.87
N PRO A 343 2.83 17.54 -4.00
CA PRO A 343 1.40 17.48 -4.23
C PRO A 343 1.04 18.13 -5.58
N LEU A 344 0.15 17.51 -6.35
CA LEU A 344 -0.28 18.10 -7.63
C LEU A 344 -0.97 19.46 -7.44
N ALA A 345 -1.59 19.68 -6.28
CA ALA A 345 -2.22 20.95 -5.91
C ALA A 345 -1.23 22.15 -5.88
N ASP A 346 0.07 21.86 -5.68
CA ASP A 346 1.12 22.90 -5.61
C ASP A 346 1.91 23.03 -6.94
N ALA A 347 1.56 22.27 -7.98
CA ALA A 347 2.36 22.14 -9.20
C ALA A 347 2.46 23.45 -10.02
N ASP A 348 1.57 24.43 -9.83
CA ASP A 348 1.66 25.76 -10.43
C ASP A 348 2.88 26.55 -9.90
N GLU A 349 3.25 26.39 -8.63
CA GLU A 349 4.44 26.97 -8.01
C GLU A 349 5.73 26.42 -8.63
N TYR A 350 5.66 25.18 -9.18
CA TYR A 350 6.73 24.48 -9.89
C TYR A 350 6.65 24.62 -11.40
N GLY A 351 5.75 25.48 -11.89
CA GLY A 351 5.65 25.88 -13.30
C GLY A 351 4.90 24.91 -14.21
N LEU A 352 4.09 24.02 -13.65
CA LEU A 352 3.16 23.22 -14.47
C LEU A 352 2.10 24.13 -15.07
N GLU A 353 2.06 24.22 -16.40
CA GLU A 353 1.04 24.99 -17.11
C GLU A 353 -0.34 24.35 -16.90
N ASP A 354 -1.37 25.17 -16.59
CA ASP A 354 -2.74 24.72 -16.36
C ASP A 354 -2.88 23.66 -15.25
N ALA A 355 -2.15 23.82 -14.16
CA ALA A 355 -2.14 22.87 -13.04
C ALA A 355 -3.56 22.55 -12.51
N ASP A 356 -4.43 23.57 -12.39
CA ASP A 356 -5.84 23.38 -12.01
C ASP A 356 -6.60 22.47 -13.00
N GLY A 357 -6.35 22.63 -14.30
CA GLY A 357 -6.95 21.80 -15.34
C GLY A 357 -6.45 20.35 -15.24
N VAL A 358 -5.15 20.16 -15.06
CA VAL A 358 -4.52 18.84 -14.87
C VAL A 358 -5.08 18.15 -13.60
N TYR A 359 -5.21 18.89 -12.49
CA TYR A 359 -5.80 18.37 -11.25
C TYR A 359 -7.24 17.88 -11.46
N GLN A 360 -8.05 18.65 -12.18
CA GLN A 360 -9.43 18.28 -12.49
C GLN A 360 -9.49 17.04 -13.43
N ASP A 361 -8.63 16.98 -14.44
CA ASP A 361 -8.56 15.84 -15.36
C ASP A 361 -8.15 14.55 -14.61
N VAL A 362 -7.18 14.64 -13.69
CA VAL A 362 -6.80 13.52 -12.81
C VAL A 362 -7.96 13.11 -11.91
N SER A 363 -8.65 14.09 -11.31
CA SER A 363 -9.79 13.82 -10.43
C SER A 363 -10.91 13.09 -11.17
N ASP A 364 -11.33 13.60 -12.32
CA ASP A 364 -12.37 13.00 -13.14
C ASP A 364 -11.98 11.60 -13.65
N HIS A 365 -10.69 11.40 -13.93
CA HIS A 365 -10.17 10.12 -14.39
C HIS A 365 -10.18 9.07 -13.29
N MET A 366 -9.65 9.39 -12.12
CA MET A 366 -9.59 8.46 -10.98
C MET A 366 -10.97 8.06 -10.48
N GLN A 367 -11.96 8.97 -10.56
CA GLN A 367 -13.36 8.73 -10.18
C GLN A 367 -14.21 8.13 -11.30
N SER A 368 -13.65 7.80 -12.47
CA SER A 368 -14.46 7.39 -13.64
C SER A 368 -15.19 6.06 -13.45
N TYR A 369 -14.80 5.22 -12.46
CA TYR A 369 -15.49 3.97 -12.13
C TYR A 369 -16.31 4.04 -10.84
N THR A 370 -16.01 4.97 -9.93
CA THR A 370 -16.75 5.16 -8.69
C THR A 370 -16.82 6.63 -8.28
N GLU A 371 -17.96 7.05 -7.72
CA GLU A 371 -18.14 8.38 -7.09
C GLU A 371 -17.74 8.37 -5.60
N GLU A 372 -17.37 7.21 -5.04
CA GLU A 372 -17.07 7.06 -3.61
C GLU A 372 -15.60 7.39 -3.27
N LEU A 373 -14.72 7.46 -4.26
CA LEU A 373 -13.36 7.95 -4.08
C LEU A 373 -13.36 9.46 -3.84
N GLU A 374 -12.82 9.90 -2.73
CA GLU A 374 -12.61 11.33 -2.46
C GLU A 374 -11.25 11.78 -3.00
N ILE A 375 -11.22 12.78 -3.90
CA ILE A 375 -9.97 13.40 -4.33
C ILE A 375 -9.69 14.59 -3.45
N VAL A 376 -8.51 14.62 -2.84
CA VAL A 376 -8.10 15.66 -1.88
C VAL A 376 -6.82 16.35 -2.34
N GLU A 377 -6.72 17.66 -2.06
CA GLU A 377 -5.48 18.41 -2.33
C GLU A 377 -4.35 17.93 -1.42
N TYR A 378 -4.69 17.63 -0.15
CA TYR A 378 -3.74 17.18 0.88
C TYR A 378 -4.43 16.16 1.80
N LEU A 379 -3.68 15.13 2.22
CA LEU A 379 -4.09 14.21 3.29
C LEU A 379 -3.89 14.86 4.66
N GLU A 380 -4.76 14.52 5.64
CA GLU A 380 -4.74 15.14 6.97
C GLU A 380 -3.61 14.61 7.88
#